data_4305aeb2d16a368dba7854d8478e9572
#
_entry.id   4305aeb2d16a368dba7854d8478e9572
#
_cell.length_a   1.000
_cell.length_b   1.000
_cell.length_c   1.000
_cell.angle_alpha   90.00
_cell.angle_beta   90.00
_cell.angle_gamma   90.00
#
_symmetry.space_group_name_H-M   'P 1'
#
loop_
_entity.id
_entity.type
_entity.pdbx_description
1 polymer ?
#
loop_
_entity_poly.entity_id
_entity_poly.type
_entity_poly.pdbx_seq_one_letter_code
_entity_poly.pdbx_strand_id
1 'polypeptide(L)'
;MKEMDIALICKALGDSNRLKIVEMLSDGEKCACKLLEAFEITQPTLSHHMRILCECGLVDACKEGRWTHYSISVETLAGFQDFIAGLSRKRRGACACR
;
A
#
# COMPACT_ATOMS: atom_id res chain seq x y z
N MET A 1 -13.74 -3.66 4.94
CA MET A 1 -12.83 -4.07 3.88
C MET A 1 -13.12 -5.47 3.42
N LYS A 2 -13.14 -5.66 2.13
CA LYS A 2 -13.43 -6.97 1.57
C LYS A 2 -12.23 -7.90 1.72
N GLU A 3 -12.53 -9.19 1.81
CA GLU A 3 -11.47 -10.17 1.98
C GLU A 3 -10.48 -10.19 0.84
N MET A 4 -10.97 -10.07 -0.39
CA MET A 4 -10.07 -10.13 -1.51
C MET A 4 -9.10 -8.95 -1.53
N ASP A 5 -9.49 -7.84 -0.91
CA ASP A 5 -8.61 -6.68 -0.85
C ASP A 5 -7.40 -6.96 0.03
N ILE A 6 -7.57 -7.76 1.06
CA ILE A 6 -6.45 -8.10 1.94
C ILE A 6 -5.34 -8.82 1.18
N ALA A 7 -5.72 -9.80 0.36
CA ALA A 7 -4.72 -10.54 -0.40
C ALA A 7 -4.01 -9.64 -1.41
N LEU A 8 -4.77 -8.75 -2.05
CA LEU A 8 -4.17 -7.83 -3.00
C LEU A 8 -3.20 -6.87 -2.31
N ILE A 9 -3.55 -6.43 -1.10
CA ILE A 9 -2.67 -5.56 -0.33
C ILE A 9 -1.37 -6.29 -0.01
N CYS A 10 -1.47 -7.52 0.45
CA CYS A 10 -0.28 -8.29 0.77
C CYS A 10 0.60 -8.48 -0.45
N LYS A 11 -0.02 -8.74 -1.59
CA LYS A 11 0.72 -8.93 -2.82
C LYS A 11 1.42 -7.64 -3.25
N ALA A 12 0.71 -6.53 -3.10
CA ALA A 12 1.28 -5.23 -3.45
C ALA A 12 2.47 -4.90 -2.57
N LEU A 13 2.39 -5.19 -1.28
CA LEU A 13 3.46 -4.88 -0.35
C LEU A 13 4.61 -5.88 -0.41
N GLY A 14 4.48 -6.93 -1.20
CA GLY A 14 5.51 -7.95 -1.30
C GLY A 14 6.68 -7.58 -2.20
N ASP A 15 6.80 -6.33 -2.59
CA ASP A 15 7.89 -5.85 -3.41
C ASP A 15 8.62 -4.73 -2.66
N SER A 16 9.95 -4.78 -2.63
CA SER A 16 10.71 -3.82 -1.83
C SER A 16 10.52 -2.39 -2.29
N ASN A 17 10.40 -2.15 -3.60
CA ASN A 17 10.17 -0.80 -4.10
C ASN A 17 8.79 -0.29 -3.67
N ARG A 18 7.79 -1.13 -3.80
CA ARG A 18 6.45 -0.71 -3.41
C ARG A 18 6.34 -0.48 -1.91
N LEU A 19 7.00 -1.31 -1.12
CA LEU A 19 7.00 -1.11 0.32
C LEU A 19 7.63 0.23 0.68
N LYS A 20 8.73 0.56 0.01
CA LYS A 20 9.39 1.83 0.27
C LYS A 20 8.54 3.02 -0.17
N ILE A 21 7.82 2.86 -1.27
CA ILE A 21 6.91 3.92 -1.72
C ILE A 21 5.86 4.21 -0.66
N VAL A 22 5.28 3.15 -0.10
CA VAL A 22 4.26 3.33 0.95
C VAL A 22 4.87 4.02 2.16
N GLU A 23 6.08 3.64 2.53
CA GLU A 23 6.77 4.32 3.63
C GLU A 23 6.94 5.81 3.35
N MET A 24 7.32 6.14 2.13
CA MET A 24 7.49 7.55 1.77
C MET A 24 6.18 8.31 1.84
N LEU A 25 5.10 7.67 1.42
CA LEU A 25 3.80 8.32 1.43
C LEU A 25 3.23 8.47 2.83
N SER A 26 3.80 7.78 3.81
CA SER A 26 3.35 7.93 5.19
C SER A 26 3.63 9.33 5.71
N ASP A 27 4.54 10.06 5.10
CA ASP A 27 4.83 11.43 5.48
C ASP A 27 3.86 12.43 4.84
N GLY A 28 3.03 11.96 3.93
CA GLY A 28 2.09 12.82 3.27
C GLY A 28 2.10 12.63 1.77
N GLU A 29 1.21 13.31 1.12
CA GLU A 29 1.05 13.24 -0.33
C GLU A 29 2.35 13.59 -1.05
N LYS A 30 2.62 12.88 -2.15
CA LYS A 30 3.80 13.16 -2.95
C LYS A 30 3.46 13.05 -4.43
N CYS A 31 4.08 13.89 -5.23
CA CYS A 31 3.88 13.79 -6.66
C CYS A 31 4.79 12.70 -7.23
N ALA A 32 4.41 12.20 -8.41
CA ALA A 32 5.15 11.12 -9.04
C ALA A 32 6.62 11.47 -9.23
N CYS A 33 6.91 12.74 -9.50
CA CYS A 33 8.31 13.14 -9.72
C CYS A 33 9.16 12.97 -8.46
N LYS A 34 8.56 13.24 -7.30
CA LYS A 34 9.29 13.04 -6.05
C LYS A 34 9.57 11.58 -5.79
N LEU A 35 8.59 10.74 -6.09
CA LEU A 35 8.78 9.31 -5.90
C LEU A 35 9.86 8.80 -6.85
N LEU A 36 9.83 9.27 -8.09
CA LEU A 36 10.80 8.82 -9.07
C LEU A 36 12.23 9.16 -8.68
N GLU A 37 12.41 10.31 -8.04
CA GLU A 37 13.75 10.74 -7.60
C GLU A 37 14.37 9.79 -6.60
N ALA A 38 13.55 9.07 -5.85
CA ALA A 38 14.04 8.22 -4.77
C ALA A 38 14.52 6.86 -5.25
N PHE A 39 14.31 6.54 -6.51
CA PHE A 39 14.62 5.21 -7.04
C PHE A 39 15.40 5.31 -8.32
N GLU A 40 16.16 4.25 -8.60
CA GLU A 40 16.86 4.16 -9.88
C GLU A 40 16.03 3.27 -10.81
N ILE A 41 14.85 3.74 -11.12
CA ILE A 41 13.94 3.01 -12.01
C ILE A 41 13.40 3.99 -13.04
N THR A 42 12.85 3.43 -14.10
CA THR A 42 12.27 4.27 -15.14
C THR A 42 10.88 4.71 -14.74
N GLN A 43 10.39 5.72 -15.44
CA GLN A 43 9.04 6.21 -15.19
C GLN A 43 7.98 5.13 -15.45
N PRO A 44 8.07 4.36 -16.53
CA PRO A 44 7.10 3.28 -16.74
C PRO A 44 7.11 2.24 -15.62
N THR A 45 8.28 1.95 -15.06
CA THR A 45 8.37 1.01 -13.95
C THR A 45 7.68 1.57 -12.71
N LEU A 46 7.91 2.85 -12.42
CA LEU A 46 7.22 3.50 -11.31
C LEU A 46 5.72 3.47 -11.52
N SER A 47 5.27 3.80 -12.72
CA SER A 47 3.84 3.79 -13.03
C SER A 47 3.23 2.43 -12.81
N HIS A 48 3.97 1.38 -13.14
CA HIS A 48 3.51 0.01 -12.91
C HIS A 48 3.32 -0.25 -11.41
N HIS A 49 4.31 0.14 -10.61
CA HIS A 49 4.20 -0.03 -9.15
C HIS A 49 3.02 0.75 -8.60
N MET A 50 2.84 1.97 -9.06
CA MET A 50 1.76 2.81 -8.55
C MET A 50 0.40 2.26 -8.93
N ARG A 51 0.29 1.67 -10.13
CA ARG A 51 -0.96 1.05 -10.53
C ARG A 51 -1.32 -0.10 -9.60
N ILE A 52 -0.36 -0.93 -9.25
CA ILE A 52 -0.61 -2.05 -8.35
C ILE A 52 -1.07 -1.55 -6.99
N LEU A 53 -0.40 -0.52 -6.47
CA LEU A 53 -0.77 0.05 -5.17
C LEU A 53 -2.15 0.70 -5.19
N CYS A 54 -2.51 1.32 -6.31
CA CYS A 54 -3.82 1.93 -6.43
C CYS A 54 -4.91 0.87 -6.57
N GLU A 55 -4.63 -0.17 -7.33
CA GLU A 55 -5.62 -1.23 -7.54
C GLU A 55 -5.97 -1.99 -6.28
N CYS A 56 -5.03 -2.13 -5.37
CA CYS A 56 -5.32 -2.80 -4.11
C CYS A 56 -5.97 -1.86 -3.09
N GLY A 57 -6.08 -0.59 -3.42
CA GLY A 57 -6.75 0.37 -2.56
C GLY A 57 -5.88 1.07 -1.55
N LEU A 58 -4.61 0.72 -1.44
CA LEU A 58 -3.74 1.33 -0.44
C LEU A 58 -3.39 2.78 -0.78
N VAL A 59 -3.35 3.11 -2.05
CA VAL A 59 -2.91 4.42 -2.51
C VAL A 59 -3.98 5.04 -3.39
N ASP A 60 -4.21 6.32 -3.18
CA ASP A 60 -5.11 7.11 -4.02
C ASP A 60 -4.27 7.99 -4.94
N ALA A 61 -4.73 8.13 -6.16
CA ALA A 61 -4.07 8.98 -7.13
C ALA A 61 -4.97 10.16 -7.47
N CYS A 62 -4.40 11.34 -7.50
CA CYS A 62 -5.13 12.53 -7.86
C CYS A 62 -4.35 13.27 -8.93
N LYS A 63 -4.98 13.51 -10.05
CA LYS A 63 -4.31 14.18 -11.16
C LYS A 63 -4.60 15.67 -11.13
N GLU A 64 -3.55 16.46 -11.09
CA GLU A 64 -3.67 17.90 -11.11
C GLU A 64 -2.82 18.44 -12.25
N GLY A 65 -3.50 18.86 -13.33
CA GLY A 65 -2.79 19.28 -14.51
C GLY A 65 -2.05 18.08 -15.11
N ARG A 66 -0.78 18.24 -15.32
CA ARG A 66 0.03 17.16 -15.87
C ARG A 66 0.68 16.26 -14.82
N TRP A 67 0.49 16.59 -13.56
CA TRP A 67 1.14 15.86 -12.48
C TRP A 67 0.15 14.98 -11.75
N THR A 68 0.61 13.80 -11.37
CA THR A 68 -0.17 12.90 -10.55
C THR A 68 0.38 12.94 -9.13
N HIS A 69 -0.50 13.10 -8.17
CA HIS A 69 -0.14 13.08 -6.76
C HIS A 69 -0.70 11.83 -6.12
N TYR A 70 0.07 11.22 -5.26
CA TYR A 70 -0.30 9.99 -4.60
C TYR A 70 -0.36 10.18 -3.10
N SER A 71 -1.30 9.52 -2.47
CA SER A 71 -1.44 9.57 -1.02
C SER A 71 -1.95 8.23 -0.52
N ILE A 72 -1.68 7.95 0.75
CA ILE A 72 -2.16 6.70 1.35
C ILE A 72 -3.65 6.83 1.64
N SER A 73 -4.40 5.77 1.32
CA SER A 73 -5.78 5.68 1.72
C SER A 73 -5.81 5.27 3.18
N VAL A 74 -6.11 6.23 4.05
CA VAL A 74 -6.13 5.98 5.49
C VAL A 74 -7.16 4.91 5.83
N GLU A 75 -8.28 4.96 5.14
CA GLU A 75 -9.36 4.01 5.37
C GLU A 75 -8.94 2.58 5.06
N THR A 76 -8.29 2.39 3.91
CA THR A 76 -7.84 1.05 3.52
C THR A 76 -6.76 0.56 4.47
N LEU A 77 -5.85 1.45 4.84
CA LEU A 77 -4.78 1.07 5.75
C LEU A 77 -5.33 0.67 7.11
N ALA A 78 -6.33 1.40 7.62
CA ALA A 78 -6.94 1.07 8.89
C ALA A 78 -7.61 -0.29 8.83
N GLY A 79 -8.27 -0.61 7.72
CA GLY A 79 -8.89 -1.92 7.56
C GLY A 79 -7.86 -3.04 7.55
N PHE A 80 -6.72 -2.78 6.92
CA PHE A 80 -5.65 -3.76 6.87
C PHE A 80 -5.07 -3.98 8.28
N GLN A 81 -4.90 -2.91 9.02
CA GLN A 81 -4.45 -2.99 10.41
C GLN A 81 -5.41 -3.82 11.26
N ASP A 82 -6.71 -3.59 11.07
CA ASP A 82 -7.72 -4.35 11.81
C ASP A 82 -7.65 -5.82 11.51
N PHE A 83 -7.41 -6.16 10.25
CA PHE A 83 -7.27 -7.56 9.86
C PHE A 83 -6.10 -8.20 10.58
N ILE A 84 -4.94 -7.54 10.55
CA ILE A 84 -3.74 -8.07 11.19
C ILE A 84 -3.96 -8.21 12.69
N ALA A 85 -4.51 -7.17 13.30
CA ALA A 85 -4.77 -7.20 14.75
C ALA A 85 -5.73 -8.33 15.12
N GLY A 86 -6.72 -8.58 14.25
CA GLY A 86 -7.66 -9.65 14.48
C GLY A 86 -7.02 -11.02 14.51
N LEU A 87 -5.99 -11.22 13.71
CA LEU A 87 -5.27 -12.50 13.71
C LEU A 87 -4.63 -12.75 15.07
N SER A 88 -4.06 -11.70 15.65
CA SER A 88 -3.44 -11.80 16.96
C SER A 88 -4.45 -12.13 18.04
N ARG A 89 -5.59 -11.46 17.99
CA ARG A 89 -6.61 -11.67 19.00
C ARG A 89 -7.18 -13.07 18.98
N LYS A 90 -7.23 -13.67 17.80
CA LYS A 90 -7.84 -14.99 17.67
C LYS A 90 -7.01 -16.11 18.21
N ARG A 91 -5.76 -15.86 18.53
CA ARG A 91 -4.93 -16.94 19.07
C ARG A 91 -5.20 -17.18 20.55
N ARG A 92 -6.00 -16.36 21.16
CA ARG A 92 -6.35 -16.57 22.55
C ARG A 92 -7.12 -17.85 22.68
N GLY A 93 -6.82 -18.60 23.71
CA GLY A 93 -7.48 -19.85 23.92
C GLY A 93 -7.06 -20.91 22.95
N ALA A 94 -6.01 -20.66 22.22
CA ALA A 94 -5.50 -21.66 21.31
C ALA A 94 -5.19 -22.90 22.09
N CYS A 95 -5.64 -24.00 21.59
CA CYS A 95 -5.46 -25.20 22.35
C CYS A 95 -4.03 -25.71 22.19
N ALA A 96 -3.69 -26.55 23.12
CA ALA A 96 -2.37 -27.14 23.13
C ALA A 96 -2.32 -28.38 22.30
N CYS A 97 -3.25 -28.56 21.47
CA CYS A 97 -3.36 -29.82 20.76
C CYS A 97 -2.48 -29.91 19.55
N ARG A 98 -1.53 -29.07 19.45
CA ARG A 98 -0.73 -29.15 18.29
C ARG A 98 0.41 -30.04 18.47
#